data_ee4902067dcd552dc9f8ab42ec37a40c
#
_entry.id   ee4902067dcd552dc9f8ab42ec37a40c
#
_cell.length_a   1.000
_cell.length_b   1.000
_cell.length_c   1.000
_cell.angle_alpha   90.00
_cell.angle_beta   90.00
_cell.angle_gamma   90.00
#
_symmetry.space_group_name_H-M   'P 1'
#
loop_
_entity.id
_entity.type
_entity.pdbx_description
1 polymer ?
#
loop_
_entity_poly.entity_id
_entity_poly.type
_entity_poly.pdbx_seq_one_letter_code
_entity_poly.pdbx_strand_id
1 'polypeptide(L)'
;MLCVLGLSFAGFLTGGAPLKGGLAACLGLLLGSVGSAPADAVNRYTFDQLYLIDGIPLVGVALGIFGIAEIIDLLAKGGQIAERIGLGHGWLQGVKDVVQHWGIVVRGSLIGVWAGILPGIGATAGSWMAYGHVVAMAPDRERFGKGDIRGVIGPESANNSVEAGDFIPTLLFSVPGGAPAAILLGALYFYGIQPGPRMVQENLDLIFTIIWSFAIANTMGAALCLFLSPALARLTWIPFARLAPAIVVTIFFGAFQSSQHFGDIYAMLGLGLLGWLMKQLAWPRAPLLVGFVLTKPTEQYLWLSISRYGMEWLLRPGVIVLGLLLLASILWIVLGKRGGKNLPAEESTEGAVILGKVPSVLFTLSVFLVAAAALYEARSFPYLGAIFPMAATIPAIFMAVAQVVLDVRAAGGAPGIETRQKSKLALGYFFSLVLFLLLILLFGFGIATALFTFGFLNGWVKMRWFPALLYTGVVVGLTVLLSWLLGLYWPQGIVLEQ
;
A
#
# COMPACT_ATOMS: atom_id res chain seq x y z
N MET A 1 -9.99 -21.12 -0.94
CA MET A 1 -8.70 -21.55 -0.33
C MET A 1 -7.49 -20.79 -0.88
N LEU A 2 -7.34 -20.58 -2.21
CA LEU A 2 -6.22 -19.80 -2.77
C LEU A 2 -6.15 -18.38 -2.21
N CYS A 3 -7.28 -17.68 -2.12
CA CYS A 3 -7.32 -16.34 -1.50
C CYS A 3 -6.87 -16.34 -0.04
N VAL A 4 -7.28 -17.37 0.74
CA VAL A 4 -6.85 -17.52 2.14
C VAL A 4 -5.35 -17.80 2.23
N LEU A 5 -4.82 -18.61 1.32
CA LEU A 5 -3.37 -18.89 1.24
C LEU A 5 -2.59 -17.63 0.88
N GLY A 6 -3.04 -16.88 -0.13
CA GLY A 6 -2.41 -15.61 -0.54
C GLY A 6 -2.44 -14.56 0.56
N LEU A 7 -3.58 -14.43 1.26
CA LEU A 7 -3.71 -13.56 2.42
C LEU A 7 -2.76 -13.94 3.56
N SER A 8 -2.62 -15.26 3.81
CA SER A 8 -1.70 -15.77 4.83
C SER A 8 -0.25 -15.47 4.45
N PHE A 9 0.13 -15.67 3.19
CA PHE A 9 1.46 -15.31 2.73
C PHE A 9 1.71 -13.80 2.81
N ALA A 10 0.77 -12.98 2.32
CA ALA A 10 0.89 -11.53 2.44
C ALA A 10 0.99 -11.07 3.91
N GLY A 11 0.22 -11.69 4.82
CA GLY A 11 0.25 -11.35 6.24
C GLY A 11 1.50 -11.83 6.98
N PHE A 12 1.89 -13.08 6.78
CA PHE A 12 2.90 -13.72 7.61
C PHE A 12 4.32 -13.67 7.04
N LEU A 13 4.49 -13.56 5.71
CA LEU A 13 5.81 -13.49 5.08
C LEU A 13 6.34 -12.06 4.98
N THR A 14 5.49 -11.05 5.19
CA THR A 14 5.89 -9.65 5.12
C THR A 14 6.69 -9.24 6.37
N GLY A 15 8.00 -9.32 6.28
CA GLY A 15 8.92 -8.75 7.27
C GLY A 15 9.04 -9.50 8.59
N GLY A 16 9.84 -8.97 9.52
CA GLY A 16 10.20 -9.58 10.79
C GLY A 16 9.10 -9.67 11.87
N ALA A 17 7.82 -9.32 11.55
CA ALA A 17 6.72 -9.28 12.52
C ALA A 17 5.43 -9.95 11.99
N PRO A 18 5.39 -11.29 11.89
CA PRO A 18 4.29 -12.02 11.25
C PRO A 18 2.92 -11.77 11.91
N LEU A 19 2.85 -11.63 13.23
CA LEU A 19 1.58 -11.33 13.91
C LEU A 19 1.02 -9.96 13.52
N LYS A 20 1.87 -8.93 13.40
CA LYS A 20 1.45 -7.61 12.92
C LYS A 20 0.96 -7.66 11.48
N GLY A 21 1.63 -8.45 10.62
CA GLY A 21 1.21 -8.67 9.25
C GLY A 21 -0.14 -9.38 9.14
N GLY A 22 -0.35 -10.44 9.91
CA GLY A 22 -1.62 -11.14 10.00
C GLY A 22 -2.76 -10.25 10.52
N LEU A 23 -2.48 -9.44 11.56
CA LEU A 23 -3.44 -8.45 12.08
C LEU A 23 -3.79 -7.39 11.04
N ALA A 24 -2.81 -6.87 10.30
CA ALA A 24 -3.04 -5.92 9.23
C ALA A 24 -3.92 -6.52 8.13
N ALA A 25 -3.69 -7.78 7.75
CA ALA A 25 -4.52 -8.49 6.80
C ALA A 25 -5.97 -8.67 7.29
N CYS A 26 -6.16 -9.04 8.55
CA CYS A 26 -7.49 -9.15 9.15
C CYS A 26 -8.20 -7.79 9.23
N LEU A 27 -7.49 -6.71 9.56
CA LEU A 27 -8.04 -5.35 9.50
C LEU A 27 -8.47 -4.99 8.07
N GLY A 28 -7.69 -5.39 7.07
CA GLY A 28 -8.05 -5.21 5.67
C GLY A 28 -9.34 -5.95 5.32
N LEU A 29 -9.48 -7.21 5.75
CA LEU A 29 -10.71 -8.00 5.57
C LEU A 29 -11.91 -7.32 6.24
N LEU A 30 -11.76 -6.79 7.43
CA LEU A 30 -12.83 -6.07 8.14
C LEU A 30 -13.24 -4.79 7.41
N LEU A 31 -12.28 -3.98 6.96
CA LEU A 31 -12.55 -2.77 6.18
C LEU A 31 -13.25 -3.12 4.85
N GLY A 32 -12.83 -4.21 4.19
CA GLY A 32 -13.46 -4.67 2.95
C GLY A 32 -14.85 -5.29 3.15
N SER A 33 -15.21 -5.70 4.38
CA SER A 33 -16.53 -6.23 4.72
C SER A 33 -17.58 -5.15 5.03
N VAL A 34 -17.17 -3.87 5.08
CA VAL A 34 -18.10 -2.73 5.17
C VAL A 34 -18.96 -2.68 3.91
N GLY A 35 -20.27 -2.49 4.09
CA GLY A 35 -21.22 -2.39 2.98
C GLY A 35 -22.12 -3.61 2.84
N SER A 36 -22.76 -3.74 1.68
CA SER A 36 -23.70 -4.82 1.40
C SER A 36 -22.98 -6.16 1.24
N ALA A 37 -23.47 -7.18 1.95
CA ALA A 37 -22.95 -8.54 1.90
C ALA A 37 -23.31 -9.23 0.57
N PRO A 38 -22.37 -9.90 -0.12
CA PRO A 38 -22.65 -10.59 -1.37
C PRO A 38 -23.64 -11.77 -1.26
N ALA A 39 -23.80 -12.34 -0.05
CA ALA A 39 -24.59 -13.54 0.17
C ALA A 39 -26.09 -13.28 0.38
N ASP A 40 -26.43 -12.23 1.12
CA ASP A 40 -27.78 -11.96 1.59
C ASP A 40 -28.19 -10.48 1.51
N ALA A 41 -27.36 -9.65 0.87
CA ALA A 41 -27.54 -8.22 0.70
C ALA A 41 -27.74 -7.42 2.02
N VAL A 42 -27.32 -7.99 3.16
CA VAL A 42 -27.37 -7.31 4.46
C VAL A 42 -26.30 -6.23 4.52
N ASN A 43 -26.66 -5.04 4.97
CA ASN A 43 -25.73 -3.94 5.19
C ASN A 43 -24.93 -4.18 6.48
N ARG A 44 -23.60 -4.26 6.34
CA ARG A 44 -22.67 -4.50 7.46
C ARG A 44 -21.84 -3.27 7.74
N TYR A 45 -21.76 -2.86 8.99
CA TYR A 45 -20.93 -1.74 9.46
C TYR A 45 -21.18 -0.42 8.72
N THR A 46 -22.40 -0.22 8.23
CA THR A 46 -22.77 0.99 7.47
C THR A 46 -23.20 2.14 8.37
N PHE A 47 -23.54 1.88 9.63
CA PHE A 47 -24.03 2.89 10.59
C PHE A 47 -25.14 3.77 9.99
N ASP A 48 -26.02 3.17 9.18
CA ASP A 48 -27.11 3.81 8.44
C ASP A 48 -26.66 4.94 7.48
N GLN A 49 -25.37 4.97 7.12
CA GLN A 49 -24.84 5.90 6.14
C GLN A 49 -24.94 5.34 4.73
N LEU A 50 -25.69 6.02 3.86
CA LEU A 50 -25.88 5.63 2.46
C LEU A 50 -24.54 5.45 1.72
N TYR A 51 -23.58 6.31 2.00
CA TYR A 51 -22.24 6.24 1.42
C TYR A 51 -21.53 4.90 1.66
N LEU A 52 -21.75 4.27 2.83
CA LEU A 52 -21.07 3.02 3.20
C LEU A 52 -21.78 1.77 2.66
N ILE A 53 -22.95 1.86 2.03
CA ILE A 53 -23.67 0.70 1.49
C ILE A 53 -22.87 0.02 0.39
N ASP A 54 -22.23 0.80 -0.48
CA ASP A 54 -21.36 0.28 -1.55
C ASP A 54 -19.95 -0.11 -1.08
N GLY A 55 -19.67 0.15 0.21
CA GLY A 55 -18.37 -0.06 0.85
C GLY A 55 -17.42 1.12 0.67
N ILE A 56 -16.22 0.99 1.22
CA ILE A 56 -15.18 2.01 1.12
C ILE A 56 -14.50 1.90 -0.25
N PRO A 57 -14.36 2.99 -1.03
CA PRO A 57 -13.68 2.93 -2.33
C PRO A 57 -12.19 2.61 -2.19
N LEU A 58 -11.68 1.72 -3.07
CA LEU A 58 -10.27 1.31 -3.09
C LEU A 58 -9.31 2.51 -3.19
N VAL A 59 -9.67 3.52 -4.00
CA VAL A 59 -8.86 4.73 -4.18
C VAL A 59 -8.65 5.45 -2.86
N GLY A 60 -9.71 5.61 -2.04
CA GLY A 60 -9.62 6.21 -0.71
C GLY A 60 -8.72 5.41 0.23
N VAL A 61 -8.81 4.07 0.20
CA VAL A 61 -7.95 3.19 1.01
C VAL A 61 -6.49 3.30 0.58
N ALA A 62 -6.20 3.18 -0.71
CA ALA A 62 -4.84 3.20 -1.23
C ALA A 62 -4.17 4.58 -1.02
N LEU A 63 -4.86 5.66 -1.38
CA LEU A 63 -4.34 7.03 -1.19
C LEU A 63 -4.19 7.38 0.30
N GLY A 64 -5.07 6.87 1.17
CA GLY A 64 -4.93 7.06 2.62
C GLY A 64 -3.71 6.33 3.16
N ILE A 65 -3.72 4.99 3.09
CA ILE A 65 -2.71 4.12 3.72
C ILE A 65 -1.29 4.39 3.19
N PHE A 66 -1.14 4.70 1.90
CA PHE A 66 0.17 4.93 1.28
C PHE A 66 0.42 6.41 0.98
N GLY A 67 -0.50 7.12 0.33
CA GLY A 67 -0.29 8.50 -0.11
C GLY A 67 -0.20 9.50 1.06
N ILE A 68 -1.27 9.64 1.83
CA ILE A 68 -1.33 10.58 2.97
C ILE A 68 -0.31 10.23 4.05
N ALA A 69 -0.18 8.93 4.37
CA ALA A 69 0.78 8.46 5.37
C ALA A 69 2.23 8.82 4.99
N GLU A 70 2.60 8.68 3.71
CA GLU A 70 3.93 9.01 3.22
C GLU A 70 4.20 10.52 3.20
N ILE A 71 3.20 11.32 2.78
CA ILE A 71 3.30 12.79 2.80
C ILE A 71 3.57 13.29 4.22
N ILE A 72 2.80 12.80 5.21
CA ILE A 72 2.98 13.20 6.61
C ILE A 72 4.38 12.83 7.12
N ASP A 73 4.84 11.63 6.80
CA ASP A 73 6.16 11.14 7.23
C ASP A 73 7.31 11.95 6.61
N LEU A 74 7.24 12.22 5.30
CA LEU A 74 8.24 13.02 4.58
C LEU A 74 8.27 14.48 5.06
N LEU A 75 7.10 15.07 5.31
CA LEU A 75 7.02 16.42 5.89
C LEU A 75 7.60 16.47 7.31
N ALA A 76 7.33 15.45 8.13
CA ALA A 76 7.85 15.38 9.50
C ALA A 76 9.36 15.14 9.56
N LYS A 77 9.92 14.41 8.60
CA LYS A 77 11.38 14.22 8.47
C LYS A 77 12.07 15.52 8.04
N GLY A 78 11.43 16.31 7.21
CA GLY A 78 11.98 17.57 6.67
C GLY A 78 13.18 17.35 5.75
N GLY A 79 13.73 18.46 5.22
CA GLY A 79 14.93 18.42 4.39
C GLY A 79 14.68 18.20 2.89
N GLN A 80 15.76 17.92 2.19
CA GLN A 80 15.75 17.57 0.77
C GLN A 80 15.59 16.05 0.64
N ILE A 81 14.99 15.60 -0.46
CA ILE A 81 14.79 14.15 -0.73
C ILE A 81 16.15 13.46 -0.95
N ALA A 82 17.09 14.15 -1.60
CA ALA A 82 18.44 13.65 -1.83
C ALA A 82 19.48 14.76 -1.60
N GLU A 83 20.71 14.37 -1.27
CA GLU A 83 21.84 15.28 -1.27
C GLU A 83 22.13 15.77 -2.69
N ARG A 84 22.70 16.99 -2.80
CA ARG A 84 23.05 17.61 -4.10
C ARG A 84 24.28 16.92 -4.70
N ILE A 85 24.13 15.69 -5.11
CA ILE A 85 25.14 14.98 -5.88
C ILE A 85 24.83 15.24 -7.36
N GLY A 86 25.75 15.89 -8.07
CA GLY A 86 25.61 16.09 -9.52
C GLY A 86 25.59 14.75 -10.23
N LEU A 87 24.57 14.49 -11.06
CA LEU A 87 24.64 13.38 -12.00
C LEU A 87 25.81 13.71 -12.95
N GLY A 88 26.89 12.94 -12.87
CA GLY A 88 28.00 13.05 -13.81
C GLY A 88 27.55 12.74 -15.26
N HIS A 89 28.42 12.97 -16.24
CA HIS A 89 28.14 12.68 -17.65
C HIS A 89 28.10 11.17 -17.99
N GLY A 90 28.01 10.29 -16.97
CA GLY A 90 28.17 8.85 -17.07
C GLY A 90 26.93 8.04 -17.45
N TRP A 91 25.80 8.65 -17.82
CA TRP A 91 24.57 7.89 -18.12
C TRP A 91 24.74 6.93 -19.31
N LEU A 92 25.47 7.34 -20.37
CA LEU A 92 25.82 6.47 -21.49
C LEU A 92 26.73 5.32 -21.06
N GLN A 93 27.63 5.58 -20.10
CA GLN A 93 28.47 4.53 -19.52
C GLN A 93 27.63 3.53 -18.76
N GLY A 94 26.62 3.98 -17.99
CA GLY A 94 25.68 3.09 -17.31
C GLY A 94 24.95 2.15 -18.27
N VAL A 95 24.49 2.64 -19.43
CA VAL A 95 23.88 1.79 -20.47
C VAL A 95 24.90 0.73 -20.98
N LYS A 96 26.14 1.12 -21.24
CA LYS A 96 27.19 0.18 -21.64
C LYS A 96 27.46 -0.87 -20.57
N ASP A 97 27.50 -0.47 -19.30
CA ASP A 97 27.74 -1.37 -18.17
C ASP A 97 26.61 -2.41 -18.05
N VAL A 98 25.34 -2.01 -18.24
CA VAL A 98 24.20 -2.94 -18.26
C VAL A 98 24.32 -3.94 -19.40
N VAL A 99 24.63 -3.49 -20.62
CA VAL A 99 24.83 -4.35 -21.79
C VAL A 99 26.01 -5.30 -21.56
N GLN A 100 27.12 -4.81 -21.00
CA GLN A 100 28.29 -5.61 -20.71
C GLN A 100 28.00 -6.70 -19.65
N HIS A 101 27.12 -6.42 -18.71
CA HIS A 101 26.73 -7.34 -17.63
C HIS A 101 25.36 -7.98 -17.85
N TRP A 102 24.90 -8.14 -19.11
CA TRP A 102 23.59 -8.67 -19.45
C TRP A 102 23.27 -10.01 -18.76
N GLY A 103 24.26 -10.88 -18.53
CA GLY A 103 24.08 -12.14 -17.81
C GLY A 103 23.67 -11.94 -16.33
N ILE A 104 24.05 -10.80 -15.72
CA ILE A 104 23.60 -10.44 -14.37
C ILE A 104 22.15 -9.94 -14.43
N VAL A 105 21.81 -9.16 -15.48
CA VAL A 105 20.43 -8.70 -15.72
C VAL A 105 19.48 -9.89 -15.82
N VAL A 106 19.81 -10.87 -16.68
CA VAL A 106 18.94 -12.05 -16.86
C VAL A 106 18.77 -12.84 -15.55
N ARG A 107 19.86 -13.11 -14.84
CA ARG A 107 19.78 -13.85 -13.57
C ARG A 107 19.04 -13.08 -12.49
N GLY A 108 19.29 -11.76 -12.37
CA GLY A 108 18.55 -10.88 -11.47
C GLY A 108 17.05 -10.89 -11.79
N SER A 109 16.69 -10.73 -13.08
CA SER A 109 15.30 -10.76 -13.52
C SER A 109 14.60 -12.10 -13.24
N LEU A 110 15.27 -13.22 -13.45
CA LEU A 110 14.70 -14.54 -13.12
C LEU A 110 14.44 -14.68 -11.61
N ILE A 111 15.36 -14.21 -10.77
CA ILE A 111 15.18 -14.19 -9.31
C ILE A 111 13.99 -13.29 -8.94
N GLY A 112 13.87 -12.11 -9.59
CA GLY A 112 12.77 -11.20 -9.36
C GLY A 112 11.41 -11.80 -9.74
N VAL A 113 11.28 -12.38 -10.94
CA VAL A 113 10.05 -13.08 -11.36
C VAL A 113 9.69 -14.17 -10.36
N TRP A 114 10.67 -14.98 -9.93
CA TRP A 114 10.42 -16.04 -8.96
C TRP A 114 9.96 -15.48 -7.60
N ALA A 115 10.55 -14.38 -7.14
CA ALA A 115 10.12 -13.70 -5.92
C ALA A 115 8.70 -13.12 -6.04
N GLY A 116 8.33 -12.57 -7.21
CA GLY A 116 6.99 -12.04 -7.47
C GLY A 116 5.89 -13.10 -7.51
N ILE A 117 6.19 -14.31 -7.99
CA ILE A 117 5.24 -15.44 -7.97
C ILE A 117 4.82 -15.78 -6.53
N LEU A 118 5.67 -15.52 -5.55
CA LEU A 118 5.42 -15.84 -4.15
C LEU A 118 4.80 -14.64 -3.42
N PRO A 119 3.49 -14.66 -3.11
CA PRO A 119 2.83 -13.55 -2.45
C PRO A 119 3.51 -13.19 -1.12
N GLY A 120 3.71 -11.88 -0.90
CA GLY A 120 4.27 -11.36 0.34
C GLY A 120 5.79 -11.31 0.42
N ILE A 121 6.54 -11.86 -0.54
CA ILE A 121 8.01 -11.73 -0.60
C ILE A 121 8.41 -10.33 -1.06
N GLY A 122 7.76 -9.84 -2.13
CA GLY A 122 7.90 -8.49 -2.64
C GLY A 122 9.25 -8.14 -3.27
N ALA A 123 9.32 -6.91 -3.78
CA ALA A 123 10.46 -6.41 -4.53
C ALA A 123 11.73 -6.29 -3.67
N THR A 124 11.60 -5.89 -2.40
CA THR A 124 12.74 -5.72 -1.50
C THR A 124 13.47 -7.04 -1.26
N ALA A 125 12.74 -8.11 -0.94
CA ALA A 125 13.36 -9.40 -0.72
C ALA A 125 13.94 -9.97 -2.02
N GLY A 126 13.24 -9.82 -3.15
CA GLY A 126 13.76 -10.18 -4.48
C GLY A 126 15.07 -9.48 -4.81
N SER A 127 15.16 -8.18 -4.54
CA SER A 127 16.39 -7.39 -4.75
C SER A 127 17.54 -7.88 -3.87
N TRP A 128 17.29 -8.16 -2.58
CA TRP A 128 18.33 -8.70 -1.68
C TRP A 128 18.79 -10.10 -2.07
N MET A 129 17.87 -10.95 -2.53
CA MET A 129 18.22 -12.27 -3.05
C MET A 129 19.11 -12.17 -4.28
N ALA A 130 18.78 -11.27 -5.21
CA ALA A 130 19.60 -11.01 -6.41
C ALA A 130 20.96 -10.43 -6.04
N TYR A 131 21.02 -9.48 -5.10
CA TYR A 131 22.28 -8.97 -4.57
C TYR A 131 23.16 -10.08 -4.00
N GLY A 132 22.59 -10.89 -3.10
CA GLY A 132 23.31 -12.02 -2.49
C GLY A 132 23.80 -13.02 -3.52
N HIS A 133 23.01 -13.32 -4.56
CA HIS A 133 23.40 -14.18 -5.67
C HIS A 133 24.56 -13.60 -6.47
N VAL A 134 24.51 -12.32 -6.83
CA VAL A 134 25.59 -11.65 -7.58
C VAL A 134 26.89 -11.64 -6.78
N VAL A 135 26.83 -11.30 -5.49
CA VAL A 135 28.00 -11.33 -4.59
C VAL A 135 28.56 -12.74 -4.45
N ALA A 136 27.70 -13.75 -4.30
CA ALA A 136 28.12 -15.14 -4.15
C ALA A 136 28.86 -15.68 -5.37
N MET A 137 28.46 -15.25 -6.57
CA MET A 137 29.05 -15.68 -7.84
C MET A 137 30.24 -14.83 -8.30
N ALA A 138 30.50 -13.71 -7.67
CA ALA A 138 31.61 -12.82 -8.03
C ALA A 138 32.96 -13.37 -7.48
N PRO A 139 34.02 -13.40 -8.26
CA PRO A 139 35.35 -13.78 -7.78
C PRO A 139 35.97 -12.72 -6.87
N ASP A 140 35.61 -11.46 -7.07
CA ASP A 140 36.14 -10.26 -6.40
C ASP A 140 35.09 -9.64 -5.42
N ARG A 141 34.60 -10.45 -4.49
CA ARG A 141 33.53 -10.08 -3.53
C ARG A 141 33.82 -8.84 -2.71
N GLU A 142 35.06 -8.53 -2.49
CA GLU A 142 35.52 -7.40 -1.67
C GLU A 142 35.19 -6.02 -2.28
N ARG A 143 34.85 -5.96 -3.58
CA ARG A 143 34.49 -4.73 -4.28
C ARG A 143 33.03 -4.32 -4.01
N PHE A 144 32.18 -5.25 -3.59
CA PHE A 144 30.77 -4.97 -3.29
C PHE A 144 30.65 -4.10 -2.03
N GLY A 145 29.70 -3.16 -2.06
CA GLY A 145 29.58 -2.11 -1.04
C GLY A 145 30.59 -0.96 -1.18
N LYS A 146 31.48 -1.01 -2.19
CA LYS A 146 32.52 0.00 -2.47
C LYS A 146 32.37 0.63 -3.87
N GLY A 147 31.18 0.57 -4.46
CA GLY A 147 30.86 1.18 -5.74
C GLY A 147 30.92 0.23 -6.95
N ASP A 148 30.93 -1.08 -6.74
CA ASP A 148 30.86 -2.04 -7.85
C ASP A 148 29.46 -2.01 -8.49
N ILE A 149 29.40 -1.70 -9.78
CA ILE A 149 28.15 -1.54 -10.54
C ILE A 149 27.31 -2.81 -10.58
N ARG A 150 27.91 -3.99 -10.50
CA ARG A 150 27.22 -5.28 -10.48
C ARG A 150 26.29 -5.41 -9.27
N GLY A 151 26.67 -4.77 -8.15
CA GLY A 151 25.86 -4.68 -6.93
C GLY A 151 24.61 -3.83 -7.07
N VAL A 152 24.49 -3.06 -8.15
CA VAL A 152 23.29 -2.28 -8.52
C VAL A 152 22.50 -3.01 -9.60
N ILE A 153 23.17 -3.48 -10.66
CA ILE A 153 22.50 -4.11 -11.81
C ILE A 153 21.66 -5.33 -11.40
N GLY A 154 22.18 -6.20 -10.56
CA GLY A 154 21.45 -7.40 -10.13
C GLY A 154 20.17 -7.11 -9.36
N PRO A 155 20.24 -6.38 -8.24
CA PRO A 155 19.06 -6.00 -7.46
C PRO A 155 18.02 -5.20 -8.24
N GLU A 156 18.44 -4.24 -9.07
CA GLU A 156 17.49 -3.42 -9.84
C GLU A 156 16.81 -4.21 -10.95
N SER A 157 17.52 -5.18 -11.56
CA SER A 157 16.90 -6.10 -12.51
C SER A 157 15.85 -6.99 -11.84
N ALA A 158 16.11 -7.43 -10.60
CA ALA A 158 15.13 -8.19 -9.83
C ALA A 158 13.96 -7.31 -9.42
N ASN A 159 14.21 -6.10 -8.91
CA ASN A 159 13.20 -5.15 -8.48
C ASN A 159 12.16 -4.89 -9.56
N ASN A 160 12.61 -4.61 -10.78
CA ASN A 160 11.71 -4.37 -11.91
C ASN A 160 10.94 -5.62 -12.36
N SER A 161 11.53 -6.80 -12.28
CA SER A 161 10.92 -8.04 -12.77
C SER A 161 9.98 -8.73 -11.76
N VAL A 162 10.02 -8.34 -10.48
CA VAL A 162 9.05 -8.80 -9.46
C VAL A 162 7.62 -8.49 -9.89
N GLU A 163 7.36 -7.31 -10.41
CA GLU A 163 6.03 -6.90 -10.87
C GLU A 163 5.49 -7.82 -11.97
N ALA A 164 6.36 -8.27 -12.89
CA ALA A 164 5.98 -9.24 -13.91
C ALA A 164 5.66 -10.62 -13.29
N GLY A 165 6.42 -11.00 -12.26
CA GLY A 165 6.16 -12.20 -11.46
C GLY A 165 4.81 -12.15 -10.74
N ASP A 166 4.45 -10.99 -10.17
CA ASP A 166 3.20 -10.75 -9.46
C ASP A 166 1.96 -10.93 -10.35
N PHE A 167 2.06 -10.72 -11.66
CA PHE A 167 0.95 -10.93 -12.58
C PHE A 167 0.50 -12.38 -12.67
N ILE A 168 1.41 -13.33 -12.48
CA ILE A 168 1.08 -14.76 -12.56
C ILE A 168 0.03 -15.14 -11.50
N PRO A 169 0.29 -14.98 -10.18
CA PRO A 169 -0.72 -15.30 -9.19
C PRO A 169 -1.92 -14.34 -9.23
N THR A 170 -1.73 -13.09 -9.61
CA THR A 170 -2.79 -12.07 -9.64
C THR A 170 -3.80 -12.36 -10.72
N LEU A 171 -3.38 -12.58 -11.95
CA LEU A 171 -4.28 -12.78 -13.09
C LEU A 171 -4.82 -14.22 -13.17
N LEU A 172 -4.00 -15.23 -12.81
CA LEU A 172 -4.40 -16.63 -12.91
C LEU A 172 -5.19 -17.14 -11.71
N PHE A 173 -4.93 -16.59 -10.52
CA PHE A 173 -5.50 -17.12 -9.27
C PHE A 173 -6.19 -16.06 -8.41
N SER A 174 -6.27 -14.80 -8.86
CA SER A 174 -6.79 -13.67 -8.06
C SER A 174 -6.06 -13.48 -6.73
N VAL A 175 -4.77 -13.77 -6.69
CA VAL A 175 -3.93 -13.67 -5.49
C VAL A 175 -2.81 -12.66 -5.75
N PRO A 176 -2.94 -11.41 -5.26
CA PRO A 176 -1.91 -10.39 -5.50
C PRO A 176 -0.64 -10.71 -4.72
N GLY A 177 0.52 -10.56 -5.36
CA GLY A 177 1.82 -10.77 -4.73
C GLY A 177 2.24 -9.62 -3.82
N GLY A 178 1.81 -8.40 -4.15
CA GLY A 178 2.14 -7.18 -3.43
C GLY A 178 1.06 -6.11 -3.51
N ALA A 179 1.35 -4.90 -2.98
CA ALA A 179 0.40 -3.79 -2.99
C ALA A 179 0.05 -3.29 -4.40
N PRO A 180 0.99 -3.14 -5.36
CA PRO A 180 0.65 -2.75 -6.73
C PRO A 180 -0.27 -3.75 -7.41
N ALA A 181 0.01 -5.05 -7.27
CA ALA A 181 -0.82 -6.10 -7.81
C ALA A 181 -2.22 -6.13 -7.19
N ALA A 182 -2.34 -5.82 -5.88
CA ALA A 182 -3.64 -5.69 -5.21
C ALA A 182 -4.46 -4.51 -5.77
N ILE A 183 -3.82 -3.37 -6.05
CA ILE A 183 -4.48 -2.22 -6.68
C ILE A 183 -4.96 -2.58 -8.09
N LEU A 184 -4.13 -3.24 -8.89
CA LEU A 184 -4.53 -3.72 -10.21
C LEU A 184 -5.72 -4.68 -10.12
N LEU A 185 -5.67 -5.64 -9.19
CA LEU A 185 -6.75 -6.60 -8.97
C LEU A 185 -8.05 -5.89 -8.59
N GLY A 186 -7.98 -4.91 -7.69
CA GLY A 186 -9.12 -4.09 -7.30
C GLY A 186 -9.68 -3.27 -8.45
N ALA A 187 -8.83 -2.73 -9.32
CA ALA A 187 -9.26 -2.02 -10.52
C ALA A 187 -9.98 -2.96 -11.50
N LEU A 188 -9.46 -4.18 -11.72
CA LEU A 188 -10.11 -5.17 -12.56
C LEU A 188 -11.51 -5.53 -12.03
N TYR A 189 -11.66 -5.74 -10.72
CA TYR A 189 -12.97 -5.97 -10.10
C TYR A 189 -13.92 -4.79 -10.26
N PHE A 190 -13.42 -3.56 -10.16
CA PHE A 190 -14.22 -2.35 -10.37
C PHE A 190 -14.81 -2.29 -11.78
N TYR A 191 -14.07 -2.74 -12.78
CA TYR A 191 -14.56 -2.87 -14.17
C TYR A 191 -15.35 -4.15 -14.44
N GLY A 192 -15.69 -4.93 -13.41
CA GLY A 192 -16.44 -6.17 -13.55
C GLY A 192 -15.63 -7.35 -14.12
N ILE A 193 -14.32 -7.18 -14.27
CA ILE A 193 -13.41 -8.23 -14.74
C ILE A 193 -13.01 -9.09 -13.55
N GLN A 194 -13.26 -10.39 -13.64
CA GLN A 194 -12.91 -11.35 -12.59
C GLN A 194 -11.66 -12.14 -12.98
N PRO A 195 -10.46 -11.78 -12.49
CA PRO A 195 -9.26 -12.59 -12.69
C PRO A 195 -9.43 -14.00 -12.12
N GLY A 196 -8.69 -14.94 -12.67
CA GLY A 196 -8.76 -16.33 -12.24
C GLY A 196 -8.73 -17.30 -13.41
N PRO A 197 -8.92 -18.61 -13.16
CA PRO A 197 -8.84 -19.63 -14.21
C PRO A 197 -9.80 -19.42 -15.38
N ARG A 198 -10.98 -18.81 -15.14
CA ARG A 198 -11.95 -18.47 -16.19
C ARG A 198 -11.44 -17.39 -17.14
N MET A 199 -10.72 -16.40 -16.62
CA MET A 199 -10.15 -15.33 -17.43
C MET A 199 -9.18 -15.89 -18.48
N VAL A 200 -8.44 -16.96 -18.13
CA VAL A 200 -7.52 -17.64 -19.07
C VAL A 200 -8.28 -18.36 -20.18
N GLN A 201 -9.47 -18.89 -19.89
CA GLN A 201 -10.26 -19.67 -20.86
C GLN A 201 -11.17 -18.79 -21.71
N GLU A 202 -11.75 -17.74 -21.12
CA GLU A 202 -12.81 -16.94 -21.74
C GLU A 202 -12.32 -15.57 -22.27
N ASN A 203 -11.22 -15.01 -21.67
CA ASN A 203 -10.74 -13.66 -21.98
C ASN A 203 -9.19 -13.64 -22.13
N LEU A 204 -8.66 -14.58 -22.91
CA LEU A 204 -7.21 -14.69 -23.14
C LEU A 204 -6.64 -13.46 -23.86
N ASP A 205 -7.43 -12.85 -24.75
CA ASP A 205 -7.13 -11.60 -25.42
C ASP A 205 -6.89 -10.44 -24.44
N LEU A 206 -7.72 -10.35 -23.39
CA LEU A 206 -7.56 -9.35 -22.34
C LEU A 206 -6.28 -9.58 -21.52
N ILE A 207 -5.96 -10.83 -21.20
CA ILE A 207 -4.70 -11.16 -20.52
C ILE A 207 -3.51 -10.70 -21.34
N PHE A 208 -3.46 -11.05 -22.62
CA PHE A 208 -2.38 -10.62 -23.49
C PHE A 208 -2.35 -9.10 -23.68
N THR A 209 -3.51 -8.44 -23.73
CA THR A 209 -3.60 -6.98 -23.77
C THR A 209 -2.96 -6.37 -22.53
N ILE A 210 -3.25 -6.87 -21.32
CA ILE A 210 -2.64 -6.40 -20.08
C ILE A 210 -1.13 -6.62 -20.11
N ILE A 211 -0.67 -7.83 -20.48
CA ILE A 211 0.77 -8.17 -20.52
C ILE A 211 1.51 -7.26 -21.50
N TRP A 212 1.01 -7.09 -22.73
CA TRP A 212 1.65 -6.25 -23.72
C TRP A 212 1.58 -4.77 -23.37
N SER A 213 0.46 -4.29 -22.80
CA SER A 213 0.35 -2.92 -22.29
C SER A 213 1.38 -2.66 -21.19
N PHE A 214 1.55 -3.60 -20.28
CA PHE A 214 2.56 -3.51 -19.23
C PHE A 214 3.98 -3.50 -19.80
N ALA A 215 4.30 -4.39 -20.74
CA ALA A 215 5.62 -4.44 -21.38
C ALA A 215 5.95 -3.13 -22.12
N ILE A 216 4.99 -2.59 -22.88
CA ILE A 216 5.15 -1.32 -23.60
C ILE A 216 5.29 -0.18 -22.61
N ALA A 217 4.39 -0.08 -21.62
CA ALA A 217 4.43 0.96 -20.60
C ALA A 217 5.74 0.95 -19.80
N ASN A 218 6.25 -0.23 -19.44
CA ASN A 218 7.52 -0.38 -18.74
C ASN A 218 8.70 0.09 -19.62
N THR A 219 8.72 -0.32 -20.90
CA THR A 219 9.76 0.10 -21.85
C THR A 219 9.74 1.61 -22.08
N MET A 220 8.54 2.17 -22.32
CA MET A 220 8.39 3.63 -22.50
C MET A 220 8.72 4.39 -21.22
N GLY A 221 8.27 3.90 -20.07
CA GLY A 221 8.56 4.48 -18.76
C GLY A 221 10.06 4.50 -18.47
N ALA A 222 10.75 3.37 -18.70
CA ALA A 222 12.21 3.29 -18.53
C ALA A 222 12.94 4.28 -19.45
N ALA A 223 12.55 4.38 -20.73
CA ALA A 223 13.11 5.33 -21.67
C ALA A 223 12.88 6.78 -21.23
N LEU A 224 11.65 7.13 -20.82
CA LEU A 224 11.32 8.45 -20.30
C LEU A 224 12.09 8.77 -19.01
N CYS A 225 12.17 7.86 -18.07
CA CYS A 225 12.94 8.02 -16.83
C CYS A 225 14.43 8.24 -17.13
N LEU A 226 14.99 7.47 -18.05
CA LEU A 226 16.40 7.64 -18.46
C LEU A 226 16.62 9.03 -19.09
N PHE A 227 15.74 9.45 -19.99
CA PHE A 227 15.83 10.75 -20.66
C PHE A 227 15.59 11.92 -19.70
N LEU A 228 14.62 11.79 -18.80
CA LEU A 228 14.27 12.83 -17.83
C LEU A 228 15.12 12.78 -16.55
N SER A 229 15.96 11.77 -16.36
CA SER A 229 16.74 11.57 -15.14
C SER A 229 17.52 12.82 -14.68
N PRO A 230 18.15 13.65 -15.54
CA PRO A 230 18.83 14.86 -15.09
C PRO A 230 17.86 15.92 -14.56
N ALA A 231 16.66 16.02 -15.14
CA ALA A 231 15.62 16.94 -14.66
C ALA A 231 15.00 16.46 -13.36
N LEU A 232 14.70 15.15 -13.26
CA LEU A 232 14.17 14.52 -12.06
C LEU A 232 15.14 14.62 -10.88
N ALA A 233 16.44 14.44 -11.13
CA ALA A 233 17.46 14.64 -10.10
C ALA A 233 17.49 16.08 -9.56
N ARG A 234 17.25 17.09 -10.41
CA ARG A 234 17.11 18.49 -9.92
C ARG A 234 15.86 18.69 -9.08
N LEU A 235 14.77 17.97 -9.39
CA LEU A 235 13.54 18.04 -8.62
C LEU A 235 13.72 17.52 -7.19
N THR A 236 14.57 16.49 -6.98
CA THR A 236 14.86 15.94 -5.64
C THR A 236 15.64 16.91 -4.74
N TRP A 237 16.26 17.96 -5.31
CA TRP A 237 16.93 19.01 -4.53
C TRP A 237 15.95 20.02 -3.92
N ILE A 238 14.69 20.04 -4.40
CA ILE A 238 13.66 20.89 -3.84
C ILE A 238 13.18 20.26 -2.52
N PRO A 239 13.17 21.02 -1.40
CA PRO A 239 12.62 20.53 -0.15
C PRO A 239 11.20 20.01 -0.36
N PHE A 240 10.93 18.80 0.14
CA PHE A 240 9.63 18.14 -0.06
C PHE A 240 8.45 19.02 0.39
N ALA A 241 8.64 19.79 1.47
CA ALA A 241 7.63 20.71 1.98
C ALA A 241 7.14 21.76 0.92
N ARG A 242 7.95 22.09 -0.11
CA ARG A 242 7.52 22.96 -1.19
C ARG A 242 6.66 22.24 -2.23
N LEU A 243 6.88 20.95 -2.43
CA LEU A 243 6.13 20.11 -3.37
C LEU A 243 4.81 19.62 -2.77
N ALA A 244 4.78 19.46 -1.46
CA ALA A 244 3.68 18.86 -0.73
C ALA A 244 2.30 19.49 -1.02
N PRO A 245 2.11 20.81 -1.08
CA PRO A 245 0.80 21.39 -1.36
C PRO A 245 0.21 20.95 -2.70
N ALA A 246 1.01 20.92 -3.77
CA ALA A 246 0.55 20.46 -5.08
C ALA A 246 0.17 18.97 -5.06
N ILE A 247 0.98 18.14 -4.39
CA ILE A 247 0.73 16.71 -4.25
C ILE A 247 -0.55 16.48 -3.43
N VAL A 248 -0.72 17.18 -2.30
CA VAL A 248 -1.91 17.09 -1.45
C VAL A 248 -3.17 17.46 -2.24
N VAL A 249 -3.15 18.58 -2.96
CA VAL A 249 -4.27 19.01 -3.80
C VAL A 249 -4.65 17.91 -4.81
N THR A 250 -3.65 17.35 -5.50
CA THR A 250 -3.88 16.28 -6.47
C THR A 250 -4.48 15.04 -5.83
N ILE A 251 -4.00 14.62 -4.66
CA ILE A 251 -4.51 13.45 -3.93
C ILE A 251 -5.94 13.66 -3.46
N PHE A 252 -6.27 14.84 -2.89
CA PHE A 252 -7.64 15.15 -2.46
C PHE A 252 -8.59 15.19 -3.64
N PHE A 253 -8.15 15.78 -4.75
CA PHE A 253 -8.95 15.82 -5.97
C PHE A 253 -9.18 14.41 -6.53
N GLY A 254 -8.12 13.60 -6.62
CA GLY A 254 -8.22 12.21 -7.09
C GLY A 254 -9.10 11.32 -6.19
N ALA A 255 -9.03 11.51 -4.87
CA ALA A 255 -9.89 10.77 -3.95
C ALA A 255 -11.36 11.11 -4.18
N PHE A 256 -11.71 12.39 -4.30
CA PHE A 256 -13.09 12.83 -4.53
C PHE A 256 -13.66 12.30 -5.85
N GLN A 257 -12.83 12.17 -6.91
CA GLN A 257 -13.30 11.66 -8.20
C GLN A 257 -13.78 10.20 -8.16
N SER A 258 -13.47 9.44 -7.12
CA SER A 258 -13.78 8.01 -7.02
C SER A 258 -15.29 7.74 -6.96
N SER A 259 -16.01 8.43 -6.07
CA SER A 259 -17.47 8.33 -5.94
C SER A 259 -18.18 9.69 -5.94
N GLN A 260 -17.43 10.77 -6.13
CA GLN A 260 -17.92 12.16 -6.08
C GLN A 260 -18.61 12.50 -4.74
N HIS A 261 -18.22 11.83 -3.67
CA HIS A 261 -18.76 12.01 -2.34
C HIS A 261 -17.66 12.39 -1.34
N PHE A 262 -17.98 13.31 -0.41
CA PHE A 262 -17.02 13.74 0.62
C PHE A 262 -16.58 12.60 1.54
N GLY A 263 -17.36 11.54 1.64
CA GLY A 263 -16.99 10.30 2.33
C GLY A 263 -15.65 9.72 1.91
N ASP A 264 -15.27 9.86 0.62
CA ASP A 264 -13.98 9.40 0.11
C ASP A 264 -12.81 10.13 0.76
N ILE A 265 -12.95 11.44 0.96
CA ILE A 265 -11.93 12.26 1.61
C ILE A 265 -11.87 11.94 3.11
N TYR A 266 -13.03 11.72 3.77
CA TYR A 266 -13.06 11.31 5.18
C TYR A 266 -12.37 9.96 5.37
N ALA A 267 -12.72 8.97 4.54
CA ALA A 267 -12.10 7.65 4.57
C ALA A 267 -10.59 7.74 4.29
N MET A 268 -10.18 8.50 3.28
CA MET A 268 -8.77 8.71 2.94
C MET A 268 -7.98 9.33 4.10
N LEU A 269 -8.51 10.35 4.78
CA LEU A 269 -7.82 10.99 5.91
C LEU A 269 -7.75 10.06 7.13
N GLY A 270 -8.84 9.37 7.47
CA GLY A 270 -8.86 8.41 8.57
C GLY A 270 -7.88 7.26 8.34
N LEU A 271 -7.89 6.69 7.14
CA LEU A 271 -6.96 5.63 6.75
C LEU A 271 -5.52 6.16 6.57
N GLY A 272 -5.36 7.44 6.22
CA GLY A 272 -4.06 8.11 6.18
C GLY A 272 -3.41 8.20 7.55
N LEU A 273 -4.18 8.55 8.57
CA LEU A 273 -3.72 8.53 9.96
C LEU A 273 -3.38 7.11 10.42
N LEU A 274 -4.23 6.13 10.09
CA LEU A 274 -3.98 4.72 10.38
C LEU A 274 -2.69 4.25 9.70
N GLY A 275 -2.50 4.52 8.42
CA GLY A 275 -1.30 4.14 7.66
C GLY A 275 -0.02 4.78 8.22
N TRP A 276 -0.10 6.05 8.65
CA TRP A 276 1.01 6.72 9.32
C TRP A 276 1.34 6.07 10.66
N LEU A 277 0.34 5.77 11.50
CA LEU A 277 0.55 5.05 12.77
C LEU A 277 1.15 3.66 12.55
N MET A 278 0.63 2.91 11.56
CA MET A 278 1.19 1.60 11.19
C MET A 278 2.68 1.71 10.84
N LYS A 279 3.05 2.71 10.02
CA LYS A 279 4.46 2.95 9.65
C LYS A 279 5.32 3.27 10.86
N GLN A 280 4.86 4.17 11.77
CA GLN A 280 5.60 4.56 12.97
C GLN A 280 5.76 3.41 13.99
N LEU A 281 4.88 2.42 13.94
CA LEU A 281 4.89 1.26 14.84
C LEU A 281 5.45 0.00 14.20
N ALA A 282 6.06 0.12 13.01
CA ALA A 282 6.59 -0.98 12.22
C ALA A 282 5.53 -2.08 11.96
N TRP A 283 4.33 -1.66 11.54
CA TRP A 283 3.30 -2.54 11.04
C TRP A 283 3.32 -2.54 9.50
N PRO A 284 3.32 -3.70 8.85
CA PRO A 284 3.29 -3.77 7.40
C PRO A 284 1.91 -3.32 6.87
N ARG A 285 1.91 -2.40 5.91
CA ARG A 285 0.69 -1.81 5.33
C ARG A 285 0.14 -2.60 4.14
N ALA A 286 1.03 -3.24 3.37
CA ALA A 286 0.64 -4.03 2.21
C ALA A 286 -0.37 -5.15 2.53
N PRO A 287 -0.23 -5.96 3.61
CA PRO A 287 -1.21 -6.97 3.97
C PRO A 287 -2.61 -6.42 4.24
N LEU A 288 -2.72 -5.20 4.78
CA LEU A 288 -4.02 -4.54 4.97
C LEU A 288 -4.71 -4.30 3.62
N LEU A 289 -3.99 -3.75 2.64
CA LEU A 289 -4.56 -3.52 1.31
C LEU A 289 -4.93 -4.82 0.60
N VAL A 290 -4.06 -5.84 0.69
CA VAL A 290 -4.35 -7.17 0.13
C VAL A 290 -5.61 -7.77 0.76
N GLY A 291 -5.73 -7.70 2.09
CA GLY A 291 -6.93 -8.15 2.82
C GLY A 291 -8.18 -7.42 2.36
N PHE A 292 -8.10 -6.09 2.25
CA PHE A 292 -9.21 -5.26 1.77
C PHE A 292 -9.69 -5.68 0.37
N VAL A 293 -8.78 -5.80 -0.57
CA VAL A 293 -9.11 -6.16 -1.97
C VAL A 293 -9.64 -7.60 -2.08
N LEU A 294 -9.06 -8.53 -1.32
CA LEU A 294 -9.46 -9.93 -1.37
C LEU A 294 -10.77 -10.24 -0.63
N THR A 295 -11.33 -9.29 0.11
CA THR A 295 -12.57 -9.53 0.89
C THR A 295 -13.72 -9.99 0.01
N LYS A 296 -14.14 -9.16 -0.96
CA LYS A 296 -15.28 -9.47 -1.84
C LYS A 296 -15.08 -10.77 -2.63
N PRO A 297 -13.94 -11.01 -3.32
CA PRO A 297 -13.70 -12.27 -4.01
C PRO A 297 -13.71 -13.48 -3.08
N THR A 298 -13.07 -13.38 -1.92
CA THR A 298 -13.02 -14.50 -0.96
C THR A 298 -14.41 -14.90 -0.51
N GLU A 299 -15.23 -13.93 -0.18
CA GLU A 299 -16.60 -14.15 0.24
C GLU A 299 -17.47 -14.73 -0.89
N GLN A 300 -17.39 -14.16 -2.09
CA GLN A 300 -18.12 -14.66 -3.26
C GLN A 300 -17.76 -16.12 -3.59
N TYR A 301 -16.48 -16.46 -3.64
CA TYR A 301 -16.04 -17.83 -3.91
C TYR A 301 -16.35 -18.79 -2.77
N LEU A 302 -16.37 -18.32 -1.53
CA LEU A 302 -16.79 -19.13 -0.38
C LEU A 302 -18.26 -19.56 -0.55
N TRP A 303 -19.15 -18.60 -0.80
CA TRP A 303 -20.58 -18.87 -0.98
C TRP A 303 -20.87 -19.70 -2.21
N LEU A 304 -20.18 -19.44 -3.32
CA LEU A 304 -20.30 -20.27 -4.53
C LEU A 304 -19.87 -21.72 -4.24
N SER A 305 -18.84 -21.92 -3.45
CA SER A 305 -18.37 -23.26 -3.05
C SER A 305 -19.37 -23.97 -2.15
N ILE A 306 -19.91 -23.26 -1.15
CA ILE A 306 -20.90 -23.80 -0.21
C ILE A 306 -22.22 -24.13 -0.96
N SER A 307 -22.71 -23.23 -1.81
CA SER A 307 -23.96 -23.46 -2.54
C SER A 307 -23.88 -24.61 -3.54
N ARG A 308 -22.68 -24.86 -4.12
CA ARG A 308 -22.51 -25.94 -5.11
C ARG A 308 -22.17 -27.29 -4.49
N TYR A 309 -21.46 -27.32 -3.37
CA TYR A 309 -20.88 -28.55 -2.81
C TYR A 309 -21.24 -28.76 -1.32
N GLY A 310 -22.07 -27.90 -0.73
CA GLY A 310 -22.33 -27.94 0.70
C GLY A 310 -21.02 -27.80 1.49
N MET A 311 -20.87 -28.53 2.59
CA MET A 311 -19.63 -28.57 3.38
C MET A 311 -18.58 -29.55 2.82
N GLU A 312 -18.93 -30.35 1.81
CA GLU A 312 -18.02 -31.33 1.19
C GLU A 312 -16.89 -30.67 0.39
N TRP A 313 -17.02 -29.35 0.07
CA TRP A 313 -15.94 -28.61 -0.59
C TRP A 313 -14.62 -28.65 0.18
N LEU A 314 -14.67 -28.79 1.53
CA LEU A 314 -13.50 -28.89 2.39
C LEU A 314 -12.74 -30.20 2.19
N LEU A 315 -13.44 -31.28 1.78
CA LEU A 315 -12.85 -32.61 1.58
C LEU A 315 -12.25 -32.79 0.18
N ARG A 316 -12.35 -31.79 -0.70
CA ARG A 316 -11.76 -31.88 -2.04
C ARG A 316 -10.23 -31.93 -1.97
N PRO A 317 -9.58 -32.80 -2.80
CA PRO A 317 -8.12 -32.98 -2.75
C PRO A 317 -7.33 -31.69 -2.86
N GLY A 318 -7.72 -30.78 -3.79
CA GLY A 318 -7.07 -29.48 -3.95
C GLY A 318 -7.20 -28.58 -2.71
N VAL A 319 -8.35 -28.61 -2.02
CA VAL A 319 -8.57 -27.83 -0.78
C VAL A 319 -7.74 -28.39 0.37
N ILE A 320 -7.66 -29.73 0.48
CA ILE A 320 -6.83 -30.40 1.48
C ILE A 320 -5.35 -30.05 1.26
N VAL A 321 -4.85 -30.16 0.03
CA VAL A 321 -3.45 -29.82 -0.30
C VAL A 321 -3.14 -28.35 0.06
N LEU A 322 -4.01 -27.41 -0.34
CA LEU A 322 -3.83 -26.00 -0.01
C LEU A 322 -3.94 -25.75 1.50
N GLY A 323 -4.83 -26.44 2.19
CA GLY A 323 -4.95 -26.38 3.65
C GLY A 323 -3.71 -26.90 4.37
N LEU A 324 -3.13 -27.99 3.89
CA LEU A 324 -1.89 -28.54 4.42
C LEU A 324 -0.69 -27.60 4.16
N LEU A 325 -0.61 -27.00 2.98
CA LEU A 325 0.40 -25.99 2.67
C LEU A 325 0.27 -24.76 3.58
N LEU A 326 -0.96 -24.30 3.83
CA LEU A 326 -1.25 -23.22 4.77
C LEU A 326 -0.77 -23.58 6.18
N LEU A 327 -1.16 -24.74 6.69
CA LEU A 327 -0.74 -25.22 8.01
C LEU A 327 0.78 -25.39 8.10
N ALA A 328 1.41 -25.94 7.08
CA ALA A 328 2.87 -26.09 7.03
C ALA A 328 3.57 -24.72 7.06
N SER A 329 3.05 -23.72 6.34
CA SER A 329 3.60 -22.36 6.35
C SER A 329 3.47 -21.70 7.73
N ILE A 330 2.31 -21.80 8.36
CA ILE A 330 2.09 -21.29 9.73
C ILE A 330 2.99 -22.00 10.74
N LEU A 331 3.07 -23.33 10.69
CA LEU A 331 3.94 -24.13 11.57
C LEU A 331 5.41 -23.77 11.37
N TRP A 332 5.86 -23.60 10.14
CA TRP A 332 7.23 -23.17 9.87
C TRP A 332 7.53 -21.82 10.50
N ILE A 333 6.61 -20.85 10.39
CA ILE A 333 6.78 -19.51 10.99
C ILE A 333 6.78 -19.59 12.52
N VAL A 334 5.90 -20.41 13.11
CA VAL A 334 5.77 -20.55 14.57
C VAL A 334 6.92 -21.38 15.17
N LEU A 335 7.30 -22.49 14.52
CA LEU A 335 8.29 -23.44 15.01
C LEU A 335 9.70 -23.15 14.47
N GLY A 336 9.82 -22.46 13.35
CA GLY A 336 11.10 -22.09 12.76
C GLY A 336 11.92 -21.28 13.77
N LYS A 337 13.00 -21.87 14.24
CA LYS A 337 13.92 -21.23 15.16
C LYS A 337 14.33 -19.85 14.61
N ARG A 338 14.30 -18.83 15.43
CA ARG A 338 14.73 -17.42 15.25
C ARG A 338 16.19 -17.25 14.75
N GLY A 339 16.69 -18.11 13.90
CA GLY A 339 18.08 -18.15 13.42
C GLY A 339 18.31 -17.66 11.98
N GLY A 340 17.28 -17.22 11.27
CA GLY A 340 17.46 -16.52 10.00
C GLY A 340 17.79 -15.05 10.25
N LYS A 341 18.94 -14.55 9.74
CA LYS A 341 19.20 -13.12 9.61
C LYS A 341 17.94 -12.47 9.05
N ASN A 342 17.39 -11.50 9.77
CA ASN A 342 16.20 -10.75 9.39
C ASN A 342 16.29 -10.37 7.90
N LEU A 343 15.43 -10.96 7.07
CA LEU A 343 15.20 -10.41 5.74
C LEU A 343 14.67 -9.00 5.96
N PRO A 344 15.22 -7.98 5.29
CA PRO A 344 14.74 -6.62 5.46
C PRO A 344 13.26 -6.59 5.12
N ALA A 345 12.46 -6.12 6.05
CA ALA A 345 11.02 -5.97 5.85
C ALA A 345 10.77 -4.91 4.78
N GLU A 346 9.88 -5.17 3.86
CA GLU A 346 9.62 -4.41 2.63
C GLU A 346 9.29 -2.92 2.84
N GLU A 347 8.97 -2.47 4.05
CA GLU A 347 8.64 -1.07 4.35
C GLU A 347 9.00 -0.61 5.77
N SER A 348 9.47 -1.51 6.65
CA SER A 348 9.42 -1.23 8.09
C SER A 348 10.69 -0.63 8.69
N THR A 349 11.80 -0.49 7.95
CA THR A 349 13.08 -0.19 8.62
C THR A 349 13.80 1.07 8.14
N GLU A 350 13.57 1.59 6.95
CA GLU A 350 14.18 2.86 6.57
C GLU A 350 13.36 4.04 7.10
N GLY A 351 13.75 4.52 8.26
CA GLY A 351 13.23 5.75 8.87
C GLY A 351 12.01 5.61 9.77
N ALA A 352 11.64 4.40 10.21
CA ALA A 352 10.65 4.25 11.26
C ALA A 352 11.20 4.87 12.56
N VAL A 353 10.66 6.00 12.92
CA VAL A 353 10.84 6.60 14.24
C VAL A 353 10.03 5.74 15.20
N ILE A 354 10.62 4.71 15.78
CA ILE A 354 9.93 3.77 16.67
C ILE A 354 9.34 4.57 17.84
N LEU A 355 8.06 4.83 17.76
CA LEU A 355 7.28 5.28 18.91
C LEU A 355 7.43 4.20 19.98
N GLY A 356 7.86 4.57 21.20
CA GLY A 356 8.20 3.63 22.26
C GLY A 356 7.10 2.61 22.59
N LYS A 357 7.36 1.73 23.55
CA LYS A 357 6.51 0.62 23.98
C LYS A 357 5.03 0.98 24.20
N VAL A 358 4.76 2.09 24.91
CA VAL A 358 3.39 2.49 25.26
C VAL A 358 2.52 2.74 24.02
N PRO A 359 2.94 3.52 23.01
CA PRO A 359 2.16 3.67 21.78
C PRO A 359 1.94 2.35 21.02
N SER A 360 2.91 1.42 21.01
CA SER A 360 2.73 0.12 20.38
C SER A 360 1.63 -0.68 21.05
N VAL A 361 1.66 -0.78 22.39
CA VAL A 361 0.63 -1.48 23.16
C VAL A 361 -0.75 -0.82 22.96
N LEU A 362 -0.82 0.51 23.02
CA LEU A 362 -2.09 1.24 22.84
C LEU A 362 -2.67 1.02 21.44
N PHE A 363 -1.82 1.02 20.41
CA PHE A 363 -2.27 0.76 19.04
C PHE A 363 -2.76 -0.67 18.88
N THR A 364 -2.01 -1.67 19.37
CA THR A 364 -2.45 -3.08 19.32
C THR A 364 -3.74 -3.28 20.11
N LEU A 365 -3.90 -2.60 21.26
CA LEU A 365 -5.13 -2.61 22.03
C LEU A 365 -6.30 -1.96 21.28
N SER A 366 -6.07 -0.86 20.56
CA SER A 366 -7.11 -0.25 19.72
C SER A 366 -7.56 -1.19 18.59
N VAL A 367 -6.62 -1.90 17.96
CA VAL A 367 -6.94 -2.94 16.96
C VAL A 367 -7.77 -4.07 17.58
N PHE A 368 -7.40 -4.51 18.78
CA PHE A 368 -8.19 -5.50 19.53
C PHE A 368 -9.62 -5.02 19.80
N LEU A 369 -9.77 -3.78 20.28
CA LEU A 369 -11.09 -3.21 20.57
C LEU A 369 -11.95 -3.08 19.30
N VAL A 370 -11.36 -2.66 18.17
CA VAL A 370 -12.07 -2.62 16.88
C VAL A 370 -12.52 -4.01 16.46
N ALA A 371 -11.65 -5.01 16.56
CA ALA A 371 -12.01 -6.38 16.22
C ALA A 371 -13.10 -6.95 17.17
N ALA A 372 -13.03 -6.64 18.46
CA ALA A 372 -14.02 -7.08 19.44
C ALA A 372 -15.39 -6.40 19.20
N ALA A 373 -15.41 -5.10 18.92
CA ALA A 373 -16.63 -4.37 18.56
C ALA A 373 -17.24 -4.90 17.26
N ALA A 374 -16.42 -5.14 16.24
CA ALA A 374 -16.86 -5.73 14.98
C ALA A 374 -17.43 -7.14 15.16
N LEU A 375 -16.83 -7.96 16.04
CA LEU A 375 -17.35 -9.29 16.39
C LEU A 375 -18.69 -9.18 17.15
N TYR A 376 -18.80 -8.22 18.04
CA TYR A 376 -20.05 -8.00 18.77
C TYR A 376 -21.19 -7.63 17.82
N GLU A 377 -20.97 -6.70 16.92
CA GLU A 377 -21.97 -6.30 15.94
C GLU A 377 -22.28 -7.41 14.92
N ALA A 378 -21.26 -8.19 14.51
CA ALA A 378 -21.44 -9.32 13.60
C ALA A 378 -22.45 -10.37 14.11
N ARG A 379 -22.69 -10.46 15.44
CA ARG A 379 -23.69 -11.35 16.04
C ARG A 379 -25.12 -10.93 15.72
N SER A 380 -25.36 -9.66 15.40
CA SER A 380 -26.66 -9.14 15.02
C SER A 380 -27.02 -9.42 13.56
N PHE A 381 -26.03 -9.76 12.72
CA PHE A 381 -26.27 -10.07 11.31
C PHE A 381 -26.90 -11.46 11.13
N PRO A 382 -27.71 -11.65 10.07
CA PRO A 382 -28.15 -12.98 9.67
C PRO A 382 -26.98 -13.94 9.47
N TYR A 383 -27.23 -15.25 9.60
CA TYR A 383 -26.19 -16.26 9.58
C TYR A 383 -25.20 -16.14 8.42
N LEU A 384 -25.70 -15.91 7.19
CA LEU A 384 -24.85 -15.77 6.02
C LEU A 384 -24.00 -14.50 6.05
N GLY A 385 -24.59 -13.37 6.48
CA GLY A 385 -23.89 -12.11 6.62
C GLY A 385 -22.85 -12.10 7.75
N ALA A 386 -23.03 -12.92 8.80
CA ALA A 386 -22.17 -12.96 9.97
C ALA A 386 -20.88 -13.79 9.79
N ILE A 387 -20.92 -14.86 9.00
CA ILE A 387 -19.81 -15.85 8.91
C ILE A 387 -18.49 -15.19 8.51
N PHE A 388 -18.51 -14.36 7.46
CA PHE A 388 -17.27 -13.79 6.93
C PHE A 388 -16.62 -12.78 7.90
N PRO A 389 -17.35 -11.79 8.46
CA PRO A 389 -16.81 -10.92 9.50
C PRO A 389 -16.30 -11.69 10.72
N MET A 390 -17.01 -12.73 11.18
CA MET A 390 -16.56 -13.57 12.31
C MET A 390 -15.26 -14.31 11.98
N ALA A 391 -15.13 -14.83 10.76
CA ALA A 391 -13.91 -15.52 10.31
C ALA A 391 -12.70 -14.59 10.24
N ALA A 392 -12.90 -13.28 10.04
CA ALA A 392 -11.83 -12.28 10.07
C ALA A 392 -11.53 -11.82 11.51
N THR A 393 -12.56 -11.57 12.34
CA THR A 393 -12.40 -10.97 13.68
C THR A 393 -11.86 -11.95 14.70
N ILE A 394 -12.27 -13.23 14.66
CA ILE A 394 -11.83 -14.23 15.65
C ILE A 394 -10.30 -14.43 15.60
N PRO A 395 -9.66 -14.71 14.45
CA PRO A 395 -8.20 -14.75 14.37
C PRO A 395 -7.53 -13.43 14.74
N ALA A 396 -8.13 -12.29 14.37
CA ALA A 396 -7.61 -10.97 14.72
C ALA A 396 -7.53 -10.78 16.23
N ILE A 397 -8.57 -11.17 16.98
CA ILE A 397 -8.58 -11.07 18.45
C ILE A 397 -7.48 -11.93 19.07
N PHE A 398 -7.32 -13.19 18.63
CA PHE A 398 -6.27 -14.07 19.14
C PHE A 398 -4.87 -13.52 18.84
N MET A 399 -4.63 -13.07 17.62
CA MET A 399 -3.35 -12.47 17.23
C MET A 399 -3.09 -11.16 17.97
N ALA A 400 -4.12 -10.33 18.21
CA ALA A 400 -3.98 -9.08 18.95
C ALA A 400 -3.59 -9.33 20.41
N VAL A 401 -4.21 -10.30 21.07
CA VAL A 401 -3.84 -10.70 22.44
C VAL A 401 -2.39 -11.17 22.47
N ALA A 402 -1.98 -12.04 21.54
CA ALA A 402 -0.60 -12.51 21.45
C ALA A 402 0.37 -11.35 21.20
N GLN A 403 0.02 -10.41 20.32
CA GLN A 403 0.86 -9.24 20.01
C GLN A 403 0.97 -8.29 21.20
N VAL A 404 -0.11 -8.05 21.96
CA VAL A 404 -0.08 -7.24 23.20
C VAL A 404 0.92 -7.85 24.19
N VAL A 405 0.87 -9.18 24.39
CA VAL A 405 1.82 -9.89 25.28
C VAL A 405 3.28 -9.67 24.82
N LEU A 406 3.53 -9.74 23.50
CA LEU A 406 4.86 -9.49 22.95
C LEU A 406 5.28 -8.03 23.10
N ASP A 407 4.39 -7.07 22.82
CA ASP A 407 4.66 -5.64 22.96
C ASP A 407 4.94 -5.27 24.43
N VAL A 408 4.23 -5.88 25.39
CA VAL A 408 4.48 -5.69 26.83
C VAL A 408 5.80 -6.29 27.26
N ARG A 409 6.21 -7.45 26.70
CA ARG A 409 7.49 -8.10 27.03
C ARG A 409 8.70 -7.44 26.34
N ALA A 410 8.49 -6.74 25.23
CA ALA A 410 9.57 -6.06 24.53
C ALA A 410 10.25 -5.03 25.46
N ALA A 411 11.57 -5.08 25.54
CA ALA A 411 12.37 -4.10 26.25
C ALA A 411 12.34 -2.79 25.43
N GLY A 412 11.47 -1.86 25.78
CA GLY A 412 11.34 -0.58 25.08
C GLY A 412 11.60 0.59 26.02
N GLY A 413 12.58 1.44 25.66
CA GLY A 413 12.79 2.74 26.29
C GLY A 413 11.69 3.75 25.93
N ALA A 414 11.59 4.84 26.67
CA ALA A 414 10.76 5.97 26.28
C ALA A 414 11.27 6.55 24.94
N PRO A 415 10.38 7.05 24.06
CA PRO A 415 10.78 7.66 22.80
C PRO A 415 11.70 8.85 23.07
N GLY A 416 12.79 8.95 22.31
CA GLY A 416 13.73 10.05 22.43
C GLY A 416 13.08 11.42 22.16
N ILE A 417 13.72 12.50 22.55
CA ILE A 417 13.23 13.88 22.39
C ILE A 417 12.98 14.17 20.90
N GLU A 418 13.87 13.73 20.03
CA GLU A 418 13.76 13.89 18.57
C GLU A 418 12.53 13.19 18.01
N THR A 419 12.23 11.98 18.48
CA THR A 419 11.04 11.22 18.12
C THR A 419 9.75 11.95 18.49
N ARG A 420 9.71 12.51 19.72
CA ARG A 420 8.53 13.28 20.16
C ARG A 420 8.32 14.55 19.33
N GLN A 421 9.41 15.22 18.95
CA GLN A 421 9.34 16.43 18.12
C GLN A 421 8.83 16.11 16.71
N LYS A 422 9.35 15.07 16.07
CA LYS A 422 8.88 14.60 14.75
C LYS A 422 7.40 14.20 14.79
N SER A 423 6.95 13.51 15.84
CA SER A 423 5.53 13.13 16.00
C SER A 423 4.61 14.35 16.17
N LYS A 424 5.03 15.39 16.90
CA LYS A 424 4.28 16.64 17.04
C LYS A 424 4.15 17.36 15.68
N LEU A 425 5.24 17.41 14.91
CA LEU A 425 5.25 17.99 13.57
C LEU A 425 4.31 17.22 12.64
N ALA A 426 4.37 15.88 12.64
CA ALA A 426 3.49 15.03 11.87
C ALA A 426 2.00 15.28 12.16
N LEU A 427 1.63 15.39 13.45
CA LEU A 427 0.28 15.75 13.86
C LEU A 427 -0.11 17.15 13.37
N GLY A 428 0.80 18.14 13.45
CA GLY A 428 0.57 19.48 12.91
C GLY A 428 0.27 19.46 11.40
N TYR A 429 1.03 18.67 10.63
CA TYR A 429 0.76 18.50 9.21
C TYR A 429 -0.56 17.76 8.96
N PHE A 430 -0.89 16.73 9.74
CA PHE A 430 -2.19 16.08 9.64
C PHE A 430 -3.34 17.04 9.88
N PHE A 431 -3.26 17.89 10.91
CA PHE A 431 -4.27 18.92 11.17
C PHE A 431 -4.36 19.93 10.03
N SER A 432 -3.27 20.24 9.33
CA SER A 432 -3.33 21.10 8.14
C SER A 432 -4.10 20.47 6.98
N LEU A 433 -4.04 19.12 6.84
CA LEU A 433 -4.87 18.38 5.87
C LEU A 433 -6.35 18.39 6.26
N VAL A 434 -6.65 18.25 7.55
CA VAL A 434 -8.03 18.39 8.07
C VAL A 434 -8.54 19.80 7.84
N LEU A 435 -7.71 20.82 8.05
CA LEU A 435 -8.06 22.20 7.74
C LEU A 435 -8.35 22.38 6.24
N PHE A 436 -7.57 21.75 5.37
CA PHE A 436 -7.83 21.78 3.92
C PHE A 436 -9.21 21.18 3.59
N LEU A 437 -9.55 20.05 4.19
CA LEU A 437 -10.89 19.47 4.05
C LEU A 437 -11.99 20.46 4.51
N LEU A 438 -11.82 21.11 5.67
CA LEU A 438 -12.78 22.11 6.15
C LEU A 438 -12.92 23.29 5.19
N LEU A 439 -11.82 23.75 4.60
CA LEU A 439 -11.85 24.80 3.58
C LEU A 439 -12.61 24.34 2.33
N ILE A 440 -12.44 23.08 1.89
CA ILE A 440 -13.19 22.52 0.77
C ILE A 440 -14.68 22.49 1.07
N LEU A 441 -15.07 22.03 2.26
CA LEU A 441 -16.48 21.97 2.68
C LEU A 441 -17.13 23.37 2.73
N LEU A 442 -16.39 24.38 3.18
CA LEU A 442 -16.91 25.74 3.29
C LEU A 442 -16.94 26.48 1.95
N PHE A 443 -15.81 26.53 1.23
CA PHE A 443 -15.58 27.40 0.09
C PHE A 443 -15.49 26.67 -1.26
N GLY A 444 -15.65 25.34 -1.27
CA GLY A 444 -15.43 24.55 -2.47
C GLY A 444 -13.95 24.36 -2.80
N PHE A 445 -13.65 23.44 -3.74
CA PHE A 445 -12.30 22.96 -3.99
C PHE A 445 -11.35 24.03 -4.51
N GLY A 446 -11.80 24.90 -5.42
CA GLY A 446 -10.95 25.93 -6.07
C GLY A 446 -10.41 26.96 -5.08
N ILE A 447 -11.31 27.58 -4.29
CA ILE A 447 -10.95 28.58 -3.29
C ILE A 447 -10.13 27.93 -2.17
N ALA A 448 -10.54 26.75 -1.71
CA ALA A 448 -9.83 26.00 -0.70
C ALA A 448 -8.39 25.65 -1.13
N THR A 449 -8.19 25.26 -2.39
CA THR A 449 -6.85 25.01 -2.97
C THR A 449 -5.98 26.26 -2.92
N ALA A 450 -6.51 27.41 -3.29
CA ALA A 450 -5.77 28.68 -3.23
C ALA A 450 -5.38 29.04 -1.78
N LEU A 451 -6.36 29.01 -0.85
CA LEU A 451 -6.13 29.35 0.55
C LEU A 451 -5.17 28.38 1.23
N PHE A 452 -5.36 27.07 1.04
CA PHE A 452 -4.49 26.05 1.61
C PHE A 452 -3.07 26.15 1.09
N THR A 453 -2.88 26.21 -0.24
CA THR A 453 -1.53 26.27 -0.85
C THR A 453 -0.79 27.50 -0.39
N PHE A 454 -1.43 28.67 -0.45
CA PHE A 454 -0.82 29.92 0.00
C PHE A 454 -0.51 29.91 1.50
N GLY A 455 -1.48 29.51 2.33
CA GLY A 455 -1.32 29.41 3.78
C GLY A 455 -0.25 28.42 4.21
N PHE A 456 -0.18 27.25 3.56
CA PHE A 456 0.83 26.23 3.82
C PHE A 456 2.24 26.74 3.47
N LEU A 457 2.42 27.38 2.32
CA LEU A 457 3.72 27.91 1.88
C LEU A 457 4.22 29.02 2.79
N ASN A 458 3.35 29.91 3.24
CA ASN A 458 3.73 31.00 4.16
C ASN A 458 3.93 30.49 5.60
N GLY A 459 3.03 29.65 6.11
CA GLY A 459 3.04 29.19 7.49
C GLY A 459 4.12 28.14 7.77
N TRP A 460 4.12 27.04 7.02
CA TRP A 460 5.03 25.91 7.26
C TRP A 460 6.37 26.06 6.55
N VAL A 461 6.37 26.52 5.27
CA VAL A 461 7.59 26.64 4.45
C VAL A 461 8.29 27.98 4.66
N LYS A 462 7.59 28.95 5.23
CA LYS A 462 8.08 30.34 5.43
C LYS A 462 8.57 30.99 4.14
N MET A 463 7.86 30.72 3.03
CA MET A 463 8.15 31.32 1.72
C MET A 463 7.68 32.77 1.70
N ARG A 464 8.40 33.64 0.97
CA ARG A 464 7.97 35.04 0.74
C ARG A 464 6.61 35.07 0.04
N TRP A 465 5.78 36.06 0.33
CA TRP A 465 4.40 36.14 -0.14
C TRP A 465 4.25 36.09 -1.67
N PHE A 466 5.13 36.78 -2.40
CA PHE A 466 5.04 36.85 -3.86
C PHE A 466 5.36 35.54 -4.57
N PRO A 467 6.47 34.82 -4.30
CA PRO A 467 6.68 33.48 -4.85
C PRO A 467 5.61 32.48 -4.43
N ALA A 468 5.07 32.59 -3.19
CA ALA A 468 3.98 31.74 -2.72
C ALA A 468 2.70 31.97 -3.52
N LEU A 469 2.38 33.23 -3.84
CA LEU A 469 1.23 33.60 -4.67
C LEU A 469 1.37 33.07 -6.11
N LEU A 470 2.55 33.22 -6.71
CA LEU A 470 2.83 32.69 -8.05
C LEU A 470 2.67 31.17 -8.09
N TYR A 471 3.26 30.49 -7.12
CA TYR A 471 3.14 29.03 -6.99
C TYR A 471 1.67 28.61 -6.84
N THR A 472 0.91 29.30 -5.99
CA THR A 472 -0.52 29.05 -5.79
C THR A 472 -1.29 29.21 -7.11
N GLY A 473 -1.00 30.26 -7.87
CA GLY A 473 -1.60 30.48 -9.20
C GLY A 473 -1.31 29.33 -10.17
N VAL A 474 -0.08 28.81 -10.16
CA VAL A 474 0.30 27.65 -10.99
C VAL A 474 -0.47 26.39 -10.55
N VAL A 475 -0.55 26.10 -9.25
CA VAL A 475 -1.28 24.91 -8.75
C VAL A 475 -2.77 24.99 -9.10
N VAL A 476 -3.41 26.14 -8.84
CA VAL A 476 -4.83 26.34 -9.18
C VAL A 476 -5.03 26.26 -10.70
N GLY A 477 -4.19 26.91 -11.48
CA GLY A 477 -4.27 26.90 -12.95
C GLY A 477 -4.11 25.48 -13.52
N LEU A 478 -3.17 24.69 -12.98
CA LEU A 478 -2.98 23.29 -13.36
C LEU A 478 -4.20 22.42 -13.00
N THR A 479 -4.77 22.62 -11.81
CA THR A 479 -5.96 21.89 -11.37
C THR A 479 -7.16 22.22 -12.26
N VAL A 480 -7.37 23.49 -12.60
CA VAL A 480 -8.42 23.93 -13.54
C VAL A 480 -8.21 23.32 -14.93
N LEU A 481 -6.99 23.36 -15.43
CA LEU A 481 -6.65 22.79 -16.74
C LEU A 481 -6.91 21.28 -16.79
N LEU A 482 -6.47 20.54 -15.77
CA LEU A 482 -6.71 19.11 -15.68
C LEU A 482 -8.21 18.79 -15.57
N SER A 483 -8.96 19.54 -14.77
CA SER A 483 -10.38 19.38 -14.64
C SER A 483 -11.10 19.61 -15.98
N TRP A 484 -10.72 20.65 -16.71
CA TRP A 484 -11.30 20.94 -18.03
C TRP A 484 -10.94 19.85 -19.07
N LEU A 485 -9.68 19.40 -19.11
CA LEU A 485 -9.22 18.38 -20.05
C LEU A 485 -9.88 17.00 -19.80
N LEU A 486 -10.10 16.64 -18.54
CA LEU A 486 -10.57 15.33 -18.15
C LEU A 486 -12.07 15.31 -17.80
N GLY A 487 -12.76 16.46 -17.87
CA GLY A 487 -14.18 16.56 -17.52
C GLY A 487 -14.49 16.23 -16.07
N LEU A 488 -13.59 16.62 -15.12
CA LEU A 488 -13.69 16.24 -13.72
C LEU A 488 -14.62 17.18 -12.94
N TYR A 489 -15.34 16.61 -11.97
CA TYR A 489 -16.25 17.37 -11.11
C TYR A 489 -15.50 18.05 -9.97
N TRP A 490 -15.93 19.27 -9.62
CA TRP A 490 -15.40 20.02 -8.50
C TRP A 490 -16.32 19.89 -7.29
N PRO A 491 -15.78 19.53 -6.10
CA PRO A 491 -16.54 19.62 -4.88
C PRO A 491 -16.99 21.06 -4.65
N GLN A 492 -18.30 21.25 -4.55
CA GLN A 492 -18.88 22.54 -4.23
C GLN A 492 -18.89 22.76 -2.72
N GLY A 493 -18.73 23.98 -2.27
CA GLY A 493 -18.74 24.32 -0.85
C GLY A 493 -20.11 24.84 -0.43
N ILE A 494 -20.46 24.63 0.83
CA ILE A 494 -21.75 25.04 1.42
C ILE A 494 -22.05 26.54 1.20
N VAL A 495 -21.01 27.37 1.23
CA VAL A 495 -21.14 28.83 1.05
C VAL A 495 -21.44 29.23 -0.40
N LEU A 496 -21.11 28.37 -1.37
CA LEU A 496 -21.30 28.64 -2.81
C LEU A 496 -22.58 27.99 -3.37
N GLU A 497 -23.23 27.11 -2.62
CA GLU A 497 -24.55 26.54 -2.97
C GLU A 497 -25.74 27.47 -2.60
N GLN A 498 -25.48 28.57 -1.87
CA GLN A 498 -26.45 29.62 -1.59
C GLN A 498 -26.34 30.77 -2.59
#